data_5ff632fbd19c1d0c3498f27ed5e463fd
#
_entry.id   5ff632fbd19c1d0c3498f27ed5e463fd
#
_cell.length_a   1.000
_cell.length_b   1.000
_cell.length_c   1.000
_cell.angle_alpha   90.00
_cell.angle_beta   90.00
_cell.angle_gamma   90.00
#
_symmetry.space_group_name_H-M   'P 1'
#
loop_
_entity.id
_entity.type
_entity.pdbx_description
1 polymer ?
#
loop_
_entity_poly.entity_id
_entity_poly.type
_entity_poly.pdbx_seq_one_letter_code
_entity_poly.pdbx_strand_id
1 'polypeptide(L)'
;MLACVDIRAEVFTTLPASLHYRGEPNEWVRVTRPGQKLHSFLEGPAFDADGNLWCVDVPYGRIFRIDFSGQWTLAHQSDGQPHGLARLPDGMFAVADYRHGLTRFDPVRDTVVSICEGVNSERFRGLGDITRAQNGDLWFTDPGRSSLSDPSGRLFRLREGASTPDVMLANVPYPNGVALSPDGRFVYLAATRANAVWRLLADAPDPVYPMVGLWVQLSGGLGPDGLAVNADGFVAVAHGQAGRAWVFDALGDPVACVRTPGGLWTTAVAWHPDGARLAIGEAQTGSIYVADLGSVLAAAKGKAS
;
A
#
# COMPACT_ATOMS: atom_id res chain seq x y z
N MET A 1 13.95 -22.28 13.15
CA MET A 1 13.14 -21.06 13.14
C MET A 1 14.05 -19.87 13.40
N LEU A 2 14.06 -18.87 12.52
CA LEU A 2 14.74 -17.60 12.80
C LEU A 2 13.99 -16.91 13.96
N ALA A 3 14.72 -16.37 14.94
CA ALA A 3 14.09 -15.50 15.91
C ALA A 3 13.69 -14.20 15.17
N CYS A 4 12.43 -13.80 15.22
CA CYS A 4 11.98 -12.51 14.71
C CYS A 4 12.73 -11.39 15.44
N VAL A 5 13.41 -10.52 14.70
CA VAL A 5 14.20 -9.42 15.27
C VAL A 5 13.28 -8.23 15.53
N ASP A 6 13.28 -7.72 16.76
CA ASP A 6 12.55 -6.48 17.10
C ASP A 6 13.44 -5.28 16.78
N ILE A 7 12.96 -4.39 15.90
CA ILE A 7 13.69 -3.22 15.41
C ILE A 7 12.84 -1.98 15.68
N ARG A 8 13.48 -0.89 16.09
CA ARG A 8 12.82 0.41 16.19
C ARG A 8 13.18 1.24 14.96
N ALA A 9 12.18 1.70 14.23
CA ALA A 9 12.37 2.63 13.13
C ALA A 9 12.77 4.02 13.65
N GLU A 10 13.36 4.81 12.78
CA GLU A 10 13.73 6.20 13.04
C GLU A 10 12.80 7.14 12.28
N VAL A 11 12.61 8.36 12.77
CA VAL A 11 11.87 9.39 12.05
C VAL A 11 12.72 9.85 10.87
N PHE A 12 12.26 9.58 9.65
CA PHE A 12 12.88 10.17 8.47
C PHE A 12 12.41 11.62 8.30
N THR A 13 11.08 11.83 8.30
CA THR A 13 10.50 13.17 8.18
C THR A 13 9.04 13.16 8.68
N THR A 14 8.53 14.33 9.02
CA THR A 14 7.13 14.54 9.40
C THR A 14 6.55 15.64 8.52
N LEU A 15 5.28 15.52 8.15
CA LEU A 15 4.58 16.52 7.34
C LEU A 15 4.69 17.90 8.02
N PRO A 16 5.27 18.91 7.35
CA PRO A 16 5.45 20.23 7.92
C PRO A 16 4.11 20.88 8.32
N ALA A 17 4.10 21.61 9.41
CA ALA A 17 2.89 22.30 9.91
C ALA A 17 2.28 23.29 8.91
N SER A 18 3.07 23.80 7.96
CA SER A 18 2.61 24.63 6.84
C SER A 18 1.73 23.87 5.83
N LEU A 19 1.88 22.54 5.76
CA LEU A 19 1.11 21.66 4.91
C LEU A 19 -0.04 20.94 5.65
N HIS A 20 -0.22 21.21 6.95
CA HIS A 20 -1.34 20.65 7.70
C HIS A 20 -2.67 21.23 7.20
N TYR A 21 -3.63 20.35 6.93
CA TYR A 21 -5.00 20.78 6.69
C TYR A 21 -5.59 21.38 7.97
N ARG A 22 -6.22 22.55 7.84
CA ARG A 22 -6.75 23.32 8.98
C ARG A 22 -8.24 23.59 8.89
N GLY A 23 -8.88 23.07 7.83
CA GLY A 23 -10.32 23.21 7.61
C GLY A 23 -11.16 22.28 8.50
N GLU A 24 -12.48 22.35 8.32
CA GLU A 24 -13.40 21.44 8.99
C GLU A 24 -13.30 20.02 8.38
N PRO A 25 -13.57 18.97 9.20
CA PRO A 25 -13.57 17.60 8.73
C PRO A 25 -14.51 17.41 7.52
N ASN A 26 -13.97 16.91 6.42
CA ASN A 26 -14.77 16.56 5.25
C ASN A 26 -15.58 15.28 5.48
N GLU A 27 -16.34 14.83 4.48
CA GLU A 27 -17.18 13.63 4.57
C GLU A 27 -16.34 12.39 4.89
N TRP A 28 -15.18 12.21 4.22
CA TRP A 28 -14.31 11.06 4.46
C TRP A 28 -13.90 10.97 5.93
N VAL A 29 -13.44 12.09 6.52
CA VAL A 29 -13.05 12.14 7.93
C VAL A 29 -14.23 11.86 8.85
N ARG A 30 -15.38 12.49 8.59
CA ARG A 30 -16.59 12.29 9.43
C ARG A 30 -17.05 10.83 9.46
N VAL A 31 -16.92 10.12 8.35
CA VAL A 31 -17.39 8.74 8.21
C VAL A 31 -16.32 7.72 8.65
N THR A 32 -15.06 7.96 8.30
CA THR A 32 -13.98 7.00 8.54
C THR A 32 -13.32 7.20 9.91
N ARG A 33 -13.30 8.44 10.41
CA ARG A 33 -12.69 8.85 11.69
C ARG A 33 -13.62 9.78 12.48
N PRO A 34 -14.82 9.30 12.85
CA PRO A 34 -15.82 10.15 13.50
C PRO A 34 -15.26 10.83 14.76
N GLY A 35 -15.54 12.13 14.89
CA GLY A 35 -15.09 12.95 16.01
C GLY A 35 -13.63 13.40 15.96
N GLN A 36 -12.87 13.03 14.93
CA GLN A 36 -11.46 13.46 14.79
C GLN A 36 -11.32 14.67 13.87
N LYS A 37 -10.33 15.52 14.15
CA LYS A 37 -9.81 16.52 13.23
C LYS A 37 -8.42 16.05 12.78
N LEU A 38 -8.31 15.65 11.51
CA LEU A 38 -7.04 15.20 10.94
C LEU A 38 -6.35 16.33 10.20
N HIS A 39 -5.04 16.49 10.38
CA HIS A 39 -4.23 17.37 9.54
C HIS A 39 -3.78 16.70 8.23
N SER A 40 -3.78 15.38 8.21
CA SER A 40 -3.46 14.51 7.07
C SER A 40 -3.85 13.06 7.39
N PHE A 41 -3.87 12.21 6.38
CA PHE A 41 -3.92 10.76 6.51
C PHE A 41 -3.08 10.16 5.37
N LEU A 42 -1.79 9.90 5.69
CA LEU A 42 -0.79 9.49 4.69
C LEU A 42 -0.93 8.01 4.33
N GLU A 43 -0.84 7.74 3.01
CA GLU A 43 -0.97 6.42 2.40
C GLU A 43 -0.05 6.28 1.17
N GLY A 44 0.00 5.06 0.59
CA GLY A 44 0.52 4.75 -0.73
C GLY A 44 1.95 5.24 -1.02
N PRO A 45 2.95 4.97 -0.15
CA PRO A 45 4.32 5.37 -0.42
C PRO A 45 4.90 4.64 -1.63
N ALA A 46 5.55 5.37 -2.52
CA ALA A 46 6.24 4.83 -3.68
C ALA A 46 7.52 5.63 -3.97
N PHE A 47 8.62 4.94 -4.30
CA PHE A 47 9.86 5.60 -4.71
C PHE A 47 9.87 5.85 -6.21
N ASP A 48 10.33 7.04 -6.63
CA ASP A 48 10.62 7.33 -8.03
C ASP A 48 12.03 6.83 -8.44
N ALA A 49 12.43 7.09 -9.69
CA ALA A 49 13.74 6.67 -10.21
C ALA A 49 14.91 7.41 -9.55
N ASP A 50 14.66 8.59 -9.06
CA ASP A 50 15.67 9.47 -8.44
C ASP A 50 15.80 9.21 -6.93
N GLY A 51 14.99 8.27 -6.39
CA GLY A 51 14.98 7.91 -4.97
C GLY A 51 14.15 8.86 -4.10
N ASN A 52 13.34 9.74 -4.69
CA ASN A 52 12.38 10.50 -3.90
C ASN A 52 11.20 9.62 -3.51
N LEU A 53 10.68 9.85 -2.32
CA LEU A 53 9.48 9.18 -1.84
C LEU A 53 8.24 10.00 -2.20
N TRP A 54 7.26 9.35 -2.79
CA TRP A 54 5.94 9.92 -3.04
C TRP A 54 4.95 9.29 -2.09
N CYS A 55 3.96 10.03 -1.65
CA CYS A 55 2.85 9.51 -0.86
C CYS A 55 1.59 10.34 -1.10
N VAL A 56 0.46 9.78 -0.72
CA VAL A 56 -0.83 10.44 -0.84
C VAL A 56 -1.36 10.84 0.54
N ASP A 57 -2.27 11.81 0.54
CA ASP A 57 -3.04 12.21 1.71
C ASP A 57 -4.52 12.09 1.36
N VAL A 58 -5.08 11.00 1.77
CA VAL A 58 -6.37 10.50 1.34
C VAL A 58 -7.51 11.50 1.47
N PRO A 59 -7.81 12.03 2.67
CA PRO A 59 -9.01 12.85 2.84
C PRO A 59 -8.97 14.16 2.07
N TYR A 60 -7.77 14.65 1.75
CA TYR A 60 -7.64 15.99 1.17
C TYR A 60 -7.16 15.99 -0.28
N GLY A 61 -7.15 14.82 -0.93
CA GLY A 61 -6.85 14.65 -2.35
C GLY A 61 -5.45 15.11 -2.74
N ARG A 62 -4.47 14.98 -1.82
CA ARG A 62 -3.12 15.50 -2.02
C ARG A 62 -2.14 14.40 -2.39
N ILE A 63 -1.20 14.71 -3.28
CA ILE A 63 -0.03 13.89 -3.56
C ILE A 63 1.20 14.70 -3.19
N PHE A 64 2.05 14.13 -2.35
CA PHE A 64 3.29 14.74 -1.91
C PHE A 64 4.50 14.04 -2.52
N ARG A 65 5.54 14.81 -2.81
CA ARG A 65 6.90 14.34 -3.06
C ARG A 65 7.78 14.73 -1.90
N ILE A 66 8.61 13.79 -1.45
CA ILE A 66 9.57 13.96 -0.36
C ILE A 66 10.94 13.62 -0.91
N ASP A 67 11.86 14.56 -0.89
CA ASP A 67 13.21 14.32 -1.38
C ASP A 67 14.07 13.55 -0.36
N PHE A 68 15.29 13.20 -0.78
CA PHE A 68 16.23 12.45 0.06
C PHE A 68 16.67 13.19 1.34
N SER A 69 16.46 14.52 1.42
CA SER A 69 16.71 15.33 2.62
C SER A 69 15.48 15.41 3.55
N GLY A 70 14.35 14.81 3.16
CA GLY A 70 13.10 14.83 3.91
C GLY A 70 12.25 16.07 3.67
N GLN A 71 12.53 16.87 2.63
CA GLN A 71 11.76 18.06 2.27
C GLN A 71 10.49 17.66 1.50
N TRP A 72 9.36 18.22 1.93
CA TRP A 72 8.05 17.96 1.35
C TRP A 72 7.67 19.00 0.30
N THR A 73 7.13 18.51 -0.80
CA THR A 73 6.52 19.32 -1.86
C THR A 73 5.11 18.81 -2.11
N LEU A 74 4.12 19.69 -2.07
CA LEU A 74 2.77 19.39 -2.58
C LEU A 74 2.85 19.34 -4.11
N ALA A 75 2.76 18.15 -4.66
CA ALA A 75 2.89 17.91 -6.10
C ALA A 75 1.54 18.00 -6.81
N HIS A 76 0.45 17.66 -6.13
CA HIS A 76 -0.91 17.70 -6.67
C HIS A 76 -1.93 17.84 -5.58
N GLN A 77 -3.07 18.48 -5.91
CA GLN A 77 -4.28 18.47 -5.08
C GLN A 77 -5.52 18.49 -5.94
N SER A 78 -6.46 17.61 -5.63
CA SER A 78 -7.75 17.50 -6.31
C SER A 78 -8.89 17.26 -5.31
N ASP A 79 -10.08 17.02 -5.83
CA ASP A 79 -11.22 16.55 -5.04
C ASP A 79 -11.24 15.02 -4.88
N GLY A 80 -10.21 14.32 -5.35
CA GLY A 80 -10.04 12.87 -5.22
C GLY A 80 -9.78 12.41 -3.79
N GLN A 81 -9.65 11.09 -3.66
CA GLN A 81 -9.27 10.40 -2.44
C GLN A 81 -8.24 9.32 -2.79
N PRO A 82 -7.00 9.72 -3.18
CA PRO A 82 -5.97 8.77 -3.57
C PRO A 82 -5.52 7.93 -2.38
N HIS A 83 -5.36 6.62 -2.57
CA HIS A 83 -4.89 5.67 -1.56
C HIS A 83 -3.55 5.04 -1.95
N GLY A 84 -3.44 4.50 -3.15
CA GLY A 84 -2.23 3.83 -3.62
C GLY A 84 -1.57 4.51 -4.82
N LEU A 85 -0.24 4.43 -4.90
CA LEU A 85 0.58 4.89 -6.02
C LEU A 85 1.42 3.74 -6.57
N ALA A 86 1.38 3.53 -7.89
CA ALA A 86 2.30 2.65 -8.59
C ALA A 86 3.06 3.43 -9.67
N ARG A 87 4.39 3.44 -9.56
CA ARG A 87 5.23 4.13 -10.55
C ARG A 87 5.17 3.43 -11.91
N LEU A 88 5.01 4.22 -12.97
CA LEU A 88 5.02 3.77 -14.34
C LEU A 88 6.41 4.02 -14.99
N PRO A 89 6.76 3.29 -16.08
CA PRO A 89 8.07 3.40 -16.73
C PRO A 89 8.37 4.79 -17.30
N ASP A 90 7.31 5.53 -17.66
CA ASP A 90 7.40 6.88 -18.22
C ASP A 90 7.54 8.00 -17.18
N GLY A 91 7.71 7.64 -15.90
CA GLY A 91 7.84 8.59 -14.80
C GLY A 91 6.53 9.10 -14.23
N MET A 92 5.39 8.69 -14.78
CA MET A 92 4.06 8.96 -14.23
C MET A 92 3.71 7.94 -13.14
N PHE A 93 2.54 8.12 -12.50
CA PHE A 93 2.00 7.20 -11.52
C PHE A 93 0.61 6.73 -11.91
N ALA A 94 0.34 5.44 -11.78
CA ALA A 94 -1.03 4.94 -11.65
C ALA A 94 -1.48 5.17 -10.22
N VAL A 95 -2.69 5.67 -10.04
CA VAL A 95 -3.25 6.03 -8.73
C VAL A 95 -4.55 5.27 -8.51
N ALA A 96 -4.62 4.52 -7.42
CA ALA A 96 -5.86 3.97 -6.91
C ALA A 96 -6.59 5.07 -6.13
N ASP A 97 -7.60 5.66 -6.72
CA ASP A 97 -8.40 6.72 -6.10
C ASP A 97 -9.77 6.18 -5.68
N TYR A 98 -10.11 6.33 -4.40
CA TYR A 98 -11.36 5.82 -3.84
C TYR A 98 -12.58 6.46 -4.51
N ARG A 99 -12.47 7.71 -4.93
CA ARG A 99 -13.58 8.48 -5.51
C ARG A 99 -13.63 8.40 -7.04
N HIS A 100 -12.46 8.45 -7.70
CA HIS A 100 -12.35 8.57 -9.16
C HIS A 100 -11.95 7.26 -9.86
N GLY A 101 -11.69 6.18 -9.08
CA GLY A 101 -11.26 4.91 -9.66
C GLY A 101 -9.78 4.88 -10.00
N LEU A 102 -9.42 4.17 -11.06
CA LEU A 102 -8.03 4.08 -11.49
C LEU A 102 -7.68 5.26 -12.39
N THR A 103 -6.69 6.04 -11.96
CA THR A 103 -6.26 7.25 -12.67
C THR A 103 -4.75 7.23 -12.93
N ARG A 104 -4.29 8.13 -13.80
CA ARG A 104 -2.88 8.34 -14.12
C ARG A 104 -2.50 9.79 -13.84
N PHE A 105 -1.51 9.97 -12.99
CA PHE A 105 -0.96 11.26 -12.59
C PHE A 105 0.36 11.55 -13.32
N ASP A 106 0.45 12.71 -13.99
CA ASP A 106 1.66 13.26 -14.59
C ASP A 106 2.24 14.32 -13.65
N PRO A 107 3.37 14.03 -12.96
CA PRO A 107 3.95 14.97 -12.01
C PRO A 107 4.64 16.18 -12.66
N VAL A 108 4.93 16.11 -13.96
CA VAL A 108 5.57 17.21 -14.69
C VAL A 108 4.54 18.24 -15.15
N ARG A 109 3.36 17.76 -15.61
CA ARG A 109 2.27 18.61 -16.09
C ARG A 109 1.27 18.96 -15.01
N ASP A 110 1.35 18.33 -13.83
CA ASP A 110 0.36 18.41 -12.76
C ASP A 110 -1.06 18.09 -13.27
N THR A 111 -1.20 16.96 -13.97
CA THR A 111 -2.48 16.52 -14.52
C THR A 111 -2.84 15.11 -14.11
N VAL A 112 -4.13 14.87 -13.88
CA VAL A 112 -4.69 13.55 -13.62
C VAL A 112 -5.68 13.22 -14.72
N VAL A 113 -5.56 12.02 -15.30
CA VAL A 113 -6.49 11.49 -16.30
C VAL A 113 -7.05 10.15 -15.86
N SER A 114 -8.32 9.88 -16.16
CA SER A 114 -8.94 8.59 -15.86
C SER A 114 -8.35 7.49 -16.75
N ILE A 115 -8.06 6.33 -16.14
CA ILE A 115 -7.78 5.06 -16.84
C ILE A 115 -9.08 4.26 -16.93
N CYS A 116 -9.72 3.97 -15.80
CA CYS A 116 -11.04 3.36 -15.76
C CYS A 116 -11.73 3.62 -14.41
N GLU A 117 -13.07 3.67 -14.43
CA GLU A 117 -13.88 3.98 -13.25
C GLU A 117 -14.71 2.78 -12.76
N GLY A 118 -14.62 1.65 -13.46
CA GLY A 118 -15.41 0.47 -13.13
C GLY A 118 -15.20 -0.67 -14.14
N VAL A 119 -15.99 -1.73 -13.99
CA VAL A 119 -16.00 -2.93 -14.83
C VAL A 119 -17.44 -3.38 -15.05
N ASN A 120 -17.77 -3.88 -16.27
CA ASN A 120 -19.09 -4.41 -16.61
C ASN A 120 -20.25 -3.45 -16.26
N SER A 121 -20.09 -2.16 -16.54
CA SER A 121 -21.06 -1.09 -16.22
C SER A 121 -21.29 -0.84 -14.71
N GLU A 122 -20.50 -1.45 -13.84
CA GLU A 122 -20.49 -1.21 -12.40
C GLU A 122 -19.28 -0.37 -12.02
N ARG A 123 -19.47 0.73 -11.30
CA ARG A 123 -18.36 1.53 -10.77
C ARG A 123 -17.58 0.75 -9.70
N PHE A 124 -16.31 1.12 -9.52
CA PHE A 124 -15.57 0.69 -8.35
C PHE A 124 -16.26 1.21 -7.08
N ARG A 125 -16.18 0.44 -6.01
CA ARG A 125 -16.78 0.77 -4.70
C ARG A 125 -15.92 1.70 -3.87
N GLY A 126 -14.67 1.87 -4.30
CA GLY A 126 -13.65 2.72 -3.70
C GLY A 126 -12.33 2.00 -3.64
N LEU A 127 -11.39 2.40 -4.53
CA LEU A 127 -10.10 1.74 -4.64
C LEU A 127 -9.22 2.00 -3.40
N GLY A 128 -8.44 0.98 -3.00
CA GLY A 128 -7.56 1.01 -1.84
C GLY A 128 -6.08 1.10 -2.20
N ASP A 129 -5.51 0.09 -2.82
CA ASP A 129 -4.09 0.04 -3.11
C ASP A 129 -3.83 -0.45 -4.52
N ILE A 130 -2.60 -0.24 -5.01
CA ILE A 130 -2.18 -0.60 -6.36
C ILE A 130 -0.71 -0.98 -6.40
N THR A 131 -0.38 -1.98 -7.22
CA THR A 131 0.99 -2.32 -7.56
C THR A 131 1.11 -2.61 -9.05
N ARG A 132 2.31 -2.40 -9.60
CA ARG A 132 2.64 -2.71 -10.99
C ARG A 132 3.51 -3.97 -11.06
N ALA A 133 3.06 -4.97 -11.81
CA ALA A 133 3.84 -6.16 -12.13
C ALA A 133 4.98 -5.85 -13.13
N GLN A 134 6.00 -6.71 -13.18
CA GLN A 134 7.11 -6.54 -14.12
C GLN A 134 6.67 -6.60 -15.59
N ASN A 135 5.61 -7.36 -15.90
CA ASN A 135 5.01 -7.46 -17.24
C ASN A 135 4.14 -6.26 -17.61
N GLY A 136 4.03 -5.25 -16.76
CA GLY A 136 3.27 -4.03 -16.99
C GLY A 136 1.86 -4.03 -16.43
N ASP A 137 1.31 -5.17 -16.06
CA ASP A 137 -0.04 -5.28 -15.49
C ASP A 137 -0.16 -4.49 -14.19
N LEU A 138 -1.31 -3.86 -13.99
CA LEU A 138 -1.66 -3.21 -12.75
C LEU A 138 -2.60 -4.12 -11.93
N TRP A 139 -2.21 -4.37 -10.69
CA TRP A 139 -3.04 -5.07 -9.72
C TRP A 139 -3.51 -4.07 -8.67
N PHE A 140 -4.82 -4.04 -8.40
CA PHE A 140 -5.37 -3.07 -7.48
C PHE A 140 -6.58 -3.62 -6.73
N THR A 141 -6.82 -3.05 -5.56
CA THR A 141 -7.87 -3.48 -4.66
C THR A 141 -9.03 -2.50 -4.64
N ASP A 142 -10.22 -3.04 -4.41
CA ASP A 142 -11.47 -2.29 -4.30
C ASP A 142 -12.20 -2.73 -3.02
N PRO A 143 -11.73 -2.26 -1.85
CA PRO A 143 -12.30 -2.61 -0.57
C PRO A 143 -13.74 -2.11 -0.40
N GLY A 144 -14.05 -0.95 -0.95
CA GLY A 144 -15.31 -0.29 -0.62
C GLY A 144 -15.48 -0.17 0.90
N ARG A 145 -16.58 -0.70 1.41
CA ARG A 145 -16.88 -0.80 2.85
C ARG A 145 -17.07 -2.25 3.32
N SER A 146 -16.42 -3.17 2.62
CA SER A 146 -16.51 -4.60 2.94
C SER A 146 -15.93 -4.94 4.32
N SER A 147 -16.36 -6.06 4.89
CA SER A 147 -15.97 -6.52 6.22
C SER A 147 -16.06 -8.04 6.32
N LEU A 148 -15.84 -8.61 7.49
CA LEU A 148 -16.06 -10.05 7.71
C LEU A 148 -17.51 -10.48 7.53
N SER A 149 -18.46 -9.61 7.89
CA SER A 149 -19.89 -9.88 7.72
C SER A 149 -20.40 -9.62 6.30
N ASP A 150 -19.66 -8.86 5.52
CA ASP A 150 -19.91 -8.57 4.11
C ASP A 150 -18.56 -8.56 3.36
N PRO A 151 -18.01 -9.73 3.00
CA PRO A 151 -16.72 -9.81 2.33
C PRO A 151 -16.81 -9.47 0.83
N SER A 152 -17.46 -8.39 0.49
CA SER A 152 -17.74 -7.99 -0.91
C SER A 152 -16.61 -7.20 -1.58
N GLY A 153 -15.44 -7.08 -0.94
CA GLY A 153 -14.26 -6.44 -1.52
C GLY A 153 -13.68 -7.25 -2.69
N ARG A 154 -13.03 -6.55 -3.61
CA ARG A 154 -12.57 -7.11 -4.88
C ARG A 154 -11.07 -6.89 -5.10
N LEU A 155 -10.44 -7.82 -5.82
CA LEU A 155 -9.09 -7.68 -6.39
C LEU A 155 -9.20 -7.68 -7.90
N PHE A 156 -8.54 -6.73 -8.54
CA PHE A 156 -8.53 -6.55 -9.99
C PHE A 156 -7.12 -6.67 -10.57
N ARG A 157 -7.07 -7.08 -11.85
CA ARG A 157 -5.89 -7.01 -12.71
C ARG A 157 -6.24 -6.28 -13.99
N LEU A 158 -5.56 -5.17 -14.27
CA LEU A 158 -5.60 -4.51 -15.58
C LEU A 158 -4.34 -4.91 -16.35
N ARG A 159 -4.51 -5.68 -17.42
CA ARG A 159 -3.38 -6.09 -18.27
C ARG A 159 -2.79 -4.89 -18.98
N GLU A 160 -1.49 -4.91 -19.22
CA GLU A 160 -0.83 -3.83 -19.96
C GLU A 160 -1.50 -3.63 -21.33
N GLY A 161 -1.84 -2.37 -21.64
CA GLY A 161 -2.56 -2.00 -22.87
C GLY A 161 -4.05 -2.31 -22.90
N ALA A 162 -4.60 -2.96 -21.90
CA ALA A 162 -6.05 -3.18 -21.79
C ALA A 162 -6.77 -1.95 -21.23
N SER A 163 -8.07 -1.84 -21.55
CA SER A 163 -8.95 -0.76 -21.04
C SER A 163 -9.93 -1.26 -19.97
N THR A 164 -10.05 -2.58 -19.80
CA THR A 164 -11.00 -3.18 -18.87
C THR A 164 -10.27 -4.16 -17.95
N PRO A 165 -10.39 -4.03 -16.63
CA PRO A 165 -9.75 -4.94 -15.70
C PRO A 165 -10.50 -6.27 -15.56
N ASP A 166 -9.74 -7.34 -15.32
CA ASP A 166 -10.23 -8.64 -14.92
C ASP A 166 -10.56 -8.63 -13.42
N VAL A 167 -11.68 -9.23 -13.01
CA VAL A 167 -12.00 -9.49 -11.61
C VAL A 167 -11.28 -10.77 -11.18
N MET A 168 -10.28 -10.65 -10.33
CA MET A 168 -9.52 -11.80 -9.84
C MET A 168 -10.14 -12.43 -8.59
N LEU A 169 -10.67 -11.62 -7.68
CA LEU A 169 -11.42 -12.03 -6.50
C LEU A 169 -12.57 -11.05 -6.24
N ALA A 170 -13.69 -11.54 -5.70
CA ALA A 170 -14.88 -10.72 -5.40
C ALA A 170 -15.46 -10.98 -3.99
N ASN A 171 -14.71 -11.64 -3.11
CA ASN A 171 -15.17 -12.08 -1.80
C ASN A 171 -14.13 -11.85 -0.70
N VAL A 172 -13.42 -10.72 -0.77
CA VAL A 172 -12.35 -10.40 0.19
C VAL A 172 -12.85 -9.46 1.28
N PRO A 173 -12.65 -9.78 2.57
CA PRO A 173 -13.05 -8.91 3.66
C PRO A 173 -12.07 -7.73 3.81
N TYR A 174 -12.34 -6.65 3.13
CA TYR A 174 -11.55 -5.42 3.05
C TYR A 174 -10.14 -5.69 2.46
N PRO A 175 -10.05 -5.98 1.14
CA PRO A 175 -8.76 -6.07 0.48
C PRO A 175 -8.09 -4.69 0.52
N ASN A 176 -6.85 -4.63 1.01
CA ASN A 176 -6.09 -3.40 1.14
C ASN A 176 -4.79 -3.52 0.34
N GLY A 177 -3.64 -3.58 0.99
CA GLY A 177 -2.36 -3.71 0.32
C GLY A 177 -2.30 -4.90 -0.65
N VAL A 178 -1.67 -4.68 -1.80
CA VAL A 178 -1.41 -5.71 -2.81
C VAL A 178 0.02 -5.61 -3.31
N ALA A 179 0.72 -6.76 -3.38
CA ALA A 179 2.09 -6.84 -3.87
C ALA A 179 2.33 -8.16 -4.61
N LEU A 180 3.33 -8.20 -5.50
CA LEU A 180 3.70 -9.42 -6.21
C LEU A 180 5.05 -9.94 -5.73
N SER A 181 5.23 -11.27 -5.81
CA SER A 181 6.55 -11.88 -5.68
C SER A 181 7.49 -11.40 -6.81
N PRO A 182 8.82 -11.40 -6.60
CA PRO A 182 9.76 -10.90 -7.60
C PRO A 182 9.72 -11.65 -8.94
N ASP A 183 9.36 -12.93 -8.91
CA ASP A 183 9.17 -13.76 -10.10
C ASP A 183 7.79 -13.60 -10.77
N GLY A 184 6.93 -12.75 -10.20
CA GLY A 184 5.58 -12.48 -10.69
C GLY A 184 4.58 -13.64 -10.51
N ARG A 185 4.96 -14.75 -9.85
CA ARG A 185 4.11 -15.96 -9.71
C ARG A 185 3.02 -15.78 -8.67
N PHE A 186 3.28 -15.07 -7.59
CA PHE A 186 2.36 -14.91 -6.48
C PHE A 186 1.91 -13.48 -6.31
N VAL A 187 0.65 -13.32 -5.95
CA VAL A 187 0.08 -12.08 -5.44
C VAL A 187 -0.15 -12.23 -3.95
N TYR A 188 0.36 -11.30 -3.17
CA TYR A 188 0.06 -11.14 -1.76
C TYR A 188 -1.02 -10.08 -1.59
N LEU A 189 -2.03 -10.38 -0.79
CA LEU A 189 -3.19 -9.52 -0.60
C LEU A 189 -3.50 -9.36 0.90
N ALA A 190 -3.47 -8.13 1.38
CA ALA A 190 -3.93 -7.81 2.72
C ALA A 190 -5.46 -7.93 2.80
N ALA A 191 -5.96 -8.94 3.49
CA ALA A 191 -7.35 -9.05 3.88
C ALA A 191 -7.51 -8.46 5.29
N THR A 192 -7.57 -7.12 5.36
CA THR A 192 -7.46 -6.36 6.61
C THR A 192 -8.43 -6.85 7.68
N ARG A 193 -9.71 -7.03 7.32
CA ARG A 193 -10.75 -7.45 8.28
C ARG A 193 -10.67 -8.92 8.68
N ALA A 194 -9.94 -9.74 7.92
CA ALA A 194 -9.56 -11.10 8.33
C ALA A 194 -8.29 -11.14 9.19
N ASN A 195 -7.62 -9.99 9.36
CA ASN A 195 -6.33 -9.86 10.03
C ASN A 195 -5.27 -10.81 9.44
N ALA A 196 -5.27 -10.95 8.11
CA ALA A 196 -4.48 -11.96 7.41
C ALA A 196 -3.93 -11.43 6.08
N VAL A 197 -2.77 -11.94 5.68
CA VAL A 197 -2.29 -11.81 4.30
C VAL A 197 -2.63 -13.11 3.56
N TRP A 198 -3.34 -12.97 2.46
CA TRP A 198 -3.67 -14.06 1.55
C TRP A 198 -2.64 -14.13 0.43
N ARG A 199 -2.49 -15.31 -0.16
CA ARG A 199 -1.63 -15.53 -1.32
C ARG A 199 -2.37 -16.32 -2.38
N LEU A 200 -2.22 -15.90 -3.64
CA LEU A 200 -2.78 -16.59 -4.80
C LEU A 200 -1.77 -16.58 -5.95
N LEU A 201 -2.01 -17.44 -6.94
CA LEU A 201 -1.23 -17.42 -8.17
C LEU A 201 -1.68 -16.24 -9.05
N ALA A 202 -0.71 -15.49 -9.60
CA ALA A 202 -1.01 -14.38 -10.51
C ALA A 202 -1.64 -14.86 -11.82
N ASP A 203 -1.16 -16.00 -12.33
CA ASP A 203 -1.71 -16.68 -13.52
C ASP A 203 -2.23 -18.05 -13.07
N ALA A 204 -3.44 -18.07 -12.51
CA ALA A 204 -4.09 -19.31 -12.14
C ALA A 204 -4.45 -20.11 -13.39
N PRO A 205 -4.21 -21.45 -13.41
CA PRO A 205 -4.58 -22.31 -14.56
C PRO A 205 -6.08 -22.29 -14.83
N ASP A 206 -6.89 -22.06 -13.80
CA ASP A 206 -8.34 -21.94 -13.89
C ASP A 206 -8.78 -20.63 -13.20
N PRO A 207 -9.18 -19.60 -14.00
CA PRO A 207 -9.63 -18.34 -13.44
C PRO A 207 -10.98 -18.43 -12.70
N VAL A 208 -11.76 -19.50 -12.94
CA VAL A 208 -13.04 -19.72 -12.26
C VAL A 208 -12.82 -20.15 -10.81
N TYR A 209 -11.71 -20.84 -10.52
CA TYR A 209 -11.36 -21.31 -9.18
C TYR A 209 -9.98 -20.80 -8.77
N PRO A 210 -9.83 -19.50 -8.49
CA PRO A 210 -8.56 -18.98 -8.01
C PRO A 210 -8.20 -19.65 -6.68
N MET A 211 -7.06 -20.36 -6.67
CA MET A 211 -6.56 -21.01 -5.46
C MET A 211 -5.97 -19.97 -4.53
N VAL A 212 -6.79 -19.47 -3.60
CA VAL A 212 -6.40 -18.52 -2.58
C VAL A 212 -6.08 -19.23 -1.29
N GLY A 213 -4.90 -19.01 -0.74
CA GLY A 213 -4.48 -19.55 0.54
C GLY A 213 -4.24 -18.45 1.59
N LEU A 214 -4.49 -18.78 2.86
CA LEU A 214 -3.96 -18.03 3.97
C LEU A 214 -2.44 -18.20 3.96
N TRP A 215 -1.71 -17.09 3.85
CA TRP A 215 -0.24 -17.13 3.88
C TRP A 215 0.29 -16.76 5.27
N VAL A 216 -0.17 -15.66 5.84
CA VAL A 216 0.20 -15.21 7.19
C VAL A 216 -1.05 -14.73 7.93
N GLN A 217 -1.21 -15.17 9.18
CA GLN A 217 -2.21 -14.66 10.12
C GLN A 217 -1.53 -13.72 11.11
N LEU A 218 -2.01 -12.47 11.18
CA LEU A 218 -1.58 -11.51 12.19
C LEU A 218 -2.44 -11.61 13.46
N SER A 219 -2.01 -10.91 14.50
CA SER A 219 -2.71 -10.86 15.77
C SER A 219 -2.75 -9.44 16.34
N GLY A 220 -3.91 -9.01 16.82
CA GLY A 220 -4.14 -7.67 17.34
C GLY A 220 -4.26 -6.62 16.23
N GLY A 221 -4.30 -5.35 16.63
CA GLY A 221 -4.47 -4.23 15.70
C GLY A 221 -5.77 -4.28 14.91
N LEU A 222 -5.79 -3.58 13.77
CA LEU A 222 -6.88 -3.63 12.80
C LEU A 222 -6.69 -4.76 11.79
N GLY A 223 -5.45 -5.04 11.44
CA GLY A 223 -5.04 -6.00 10.43
C GLY A 223 -3.96 -5.45 9.49
N PRO A 224 -3.49 -6.28 8.54
CA PRO A 224 -2.55 -5.83 7.51
C PRO A 224 -3.17 -4.72 6.68
N ASP A 225 -2.33 -3.74 6.34
CA ASP A 225 -2.69 -2.58 5.54
C ASP A 225 -1.85 -2.58 4.25
N GLY A 226 -1.03 -1.61 3.95
CA GLY A 226 -0.16 -1.63 2.77
C GLY A 226 0.88 -2.76 2.80
N LEU A 227 1.22 -3.28 1.62
CA LEU A 227 2.21 -4.34 1.41
C LEU A 227 3.30 -3.88 0.45
N ALA A 228 4.53 -4.38 0.64
CA ALA A 228 5.62 -4.21 -0.32
C ALA A 228 6.52 -5.45 -0.35
N VAL A 229 7.02 -5.81 -1.53
CA VAL A 229 7.97 -6.93 -1.71
C VAL A 229 9.26 -6.39 -2.30
N ASN A 230 10.42 -6.74 -1.73
CA ASN A 230 11.71 -6.37 -2.30
C ASN A 230 12.20 -7.42 -3.32
N ALA A 231 13.28 -7.11 -4.02
CA ALA A 231 13.84 -7.98 -5.07
C ALA A 231 14.28 -9.37 -4.56
N ASP A 232 14.54 -9.50 -3.26
CA ASP A 232 14.92 -10.77 -2.63
C ASP A 232 13.72 -11.61 -2.16
N GLY A 233 12.50 -11.10 -2.32
CA GLY A 233 11.26 -11.78 -1.94
C GLY A 233 10.83 -11.57 -0.49
N PHE A 234 11.47 -10.67 0.25
CA PHE A 234 10.97 -10.28 1.57
C PHE A 234 9.72 -9.42 1.45
N VAL A 235 8.69 -9.81 2.18
CA VAL A 235 7.38 -9.15 2.19
C VAL A 235 7.26 -8.28 3.43
N ALA A 236 7.18 -6.97 3.25
CA ALA A 236 6.86 -6.04 4.31
C ALA A 236 5.33 -5.82 4.39
N VAL A 237 4.80 -5.75 5.60
CA VAL A 237 3.38 -5.63 5.90
C VAL A 237 3.16 -4.54 6.93
N ALA A 238 2.53 -3.43 6.56
CA ALA A 238 2.05 -2.45 7.52
C ALA A 238 0.94 -3.07 8.38
N HIS A 239 0.97 -2.85 9.68
CA HIS A 239 -0.03 -3.38 10.59
C HIS A 239 -0.83 -2.24 11.22
N GLY A 240 -1.98 -1.96 10.67
CA GLY A 240 -2.88 -0.88 11.09
C GLY A 240 -3.28 -1.01 12.55
N GLN A 241 -3.27 0.10 13.29
CA GLN A 241 -3.55 0.19 14.73
C GLN A 241 -2.61 -0.64 15.62
N ALA A 242 -1.43 -0.99 15.14
CA ALA A 242 -0.46 -1.79 15.90
C ALA A 242 0.89 -1.08 16.08
N GLY A 243 1.12 0.07 15.42
CA GLY A 243 2.35 0.85 15.51
C GLY A 243 3.58 0.06 15.07
N ARG A 244 3.43 -0.76 14.04
CA ARG A 244 4.51 -1.62 13.52
C ARG A 244 4.32 -2.02 12.08
N ALA A 245 5.42 -2.41 11.45
CA ALA A 245 5.43 -3.20 10.24
C ALA A 245 6.10 -4.56 10.51
N TRP A 246 5.65 -5.58 9.83
CA TRP A 246 6.27 -6.91 9.83
C TRP A 246 7.06 -7.13 8.56
N VAL A 247 8.12 -7.91 8.65
CA VAL A 247 8.85 -8.42 7.48
C VAL A 247 8.88 -9.93 7.56
N PHE A 248 8.43 -10.57 6.49
CA PHE A 248 8.39 -12.02 6.34
C PHE A 248 9.30 -12.44 5.19
N ASP A 249 9.83 -13.65 5.27
CA ASP A 249 10.46 -14.30 4.13
C ASP A 249 9.41 -14.87 3.15
N ALA A 250 9.84 -15.47 2.04
CA ALA A 250 8.94 -16.02 1.01
C ALA A 250 8.09 -17.20 1.51
N LEU A 251 8.46 -17.84 2.61
CA LEU A 251 7.69 -18.93 3.23
C LEU A 251 6.62 -18.41 4.19
N GLY A 252 6.74 -17.17 4.65
CA GLY A 252 5.85 -16.55 5.63
C GLY A 252 6.41 -16.61 7.05
N ASP A 253 7.67 -16.97 7.21
CA ASP A 253 8.33 -16.91 8.51
C ASP A 253 8.67 -15.44 8.85
N PRO A 254 8.36 -14.96 10.08
CA PRO A 254 8.65 -13.60 10.48
C PRO A 254 10.17 -13.39 10.67
N VAL A 255 10.71 -12.43 9.93
CA VAL A 255 12.13 -12.04 9.97
C VAL A 255 12.34 -10.86 10.91
N ALA A 256 11.48 -9.85 10.81
CA ALA A 256 11.57 -8.66 11.67
C ALA A 256 10.19 -8.10 12.03
N CYS A 257 10.12 -7.51 13.24
CA CYS A 257 9.05 -6.64 13.70
C CYS A 257 9.62 -5.23 13.83
N VAL A 258 9.22 -4.32 12.96
CA VAL A 258 9.69 -2.93 12.94
C VAL A 258 8.68 -2.04 13.64
N ARG A 259 9.04 -1.50 14.81
CA ARG A 259 8.16 -0.64 15.61
C ARG A 259 8.34 0.82 15.24
N THR A 260 7.22 1.53 15.08
CA THR A 260 7.22 2.98 14.90
C THR A 260 7.49 3.68 16.23
N PRO A 261 8.29 4.78 16.24
CA PRO A 261 8.56 5.54 17.47
C PRO A 261 7.32 6.27 18.01
N GLY A 262 6.32 6.53 17.17
CA GLY A 262 5.07 7.20 17.54
C GLY A 262 3.91 6.80 16.64
N GLY A 263 2.70 6.99 17.11
CA GLY A 263 1.47 6.63 16.41
C GLY A 263 1.21 5.12 16.35
N LEU A 264 -0.04 4.77 16.08
CA LEU A 264 -0.48 3.38 15.91
C LEU A 264 -0.99 3.09 14.50
N TRP A 265 -1.24 4.14 13.70
CA TRP A 265 -1.81 4.02 12.36
C TRP A 265 -0.71 3.83 11.32
N THR A 266 -0.03 2.70 11.38
CA THR A 266 0.89 2.25 10.33
C THR A 266 0.05 1.82 9.14
N THR A 267 0.04 2.63 8.08
CA THR A 267 -0.86 2.46 6.94
C THR A 267 -0.18 1.77 5.77
N ALA A 268 1.06 2.13 5.47
CA ALA A 268 1.70 1.65 4.27
C ALA A 268 3.21 1.52 4.43
N VAL A 269 3.83 0.74 3.56
CA VAL A 269 5.27 0.48 3.52
C VAL A 269 5.79 0.54 2.10
N ALA A 270 7.05 0.95 1.94
CA ALA A 270 7.76 0.87 0.67
C ALA A 270 9.23 0.51 0.90
N TRP A 271 9.73 -0.45 0.12
CA TRP A 271 11.16 -0.71 0.10
C TRP A 271 11.90 0.39 -0.65
N HIS A 272 12.93 0.93 -0.04
CA HIS A 272 13.86 1.82 -0.72
C HIS A 272 14.53 1.04 -1.89
N PRO A 273 14.90 1.70 -3.00
CA PRO A 273 15.53 1.03 -4.15
C PRO A 273 16.78 0.21 -3.84
N ASP A 274 17.46 0.44 -2.71
CA ASP A 274 18.59 -0.40 -2.25
C ASP A 274 18.17 -1.80 -1.76
N GLY A 275 16.86 -2.04 -1.58
CA GLY A 275 16.29 -3.31 -1.13
C GLY A 275 16.51 -3.63 0.36
N ALA A 276 17.18 -2.76 1.10
CA ALA A 276 17.55 -2.97 2.51
C ALA A 276 16.81 -2.06 3.49
N ARG A 277 16.51 -0.82 3.08
CA ARG A 277 15.77 0.14 3.91
C ARG A 277 14.28 0.07 3.64
N LEU A 278 13.49 0.15 4.71
CA LEU A 278 12.03 0.14 4.66
C LEU A 278 11.50 1.50 5.11
N ALA A 279 10.77 2.19 4.22
CA ALA A 279 9.97 3.36 4.58
C ALA A 279 8.61 2.91 5.09
N ILE A 280 8.10 3.56 6.13
CA ILE A 280 6.85 3.23 6.82
C ILE A 280 6.04 4.50 6.98
N GLY A 281 4.85 4.56 6.37
CA GLY A 281 3.88 5.62 6.54
C GLY A 281 3.09 5.45 7.83
N GLU A 282 2.98 6.54 8.60
CA GLU A 282 2.18 6.55 9.82
C GLU A 282 1.23 7.77 9.78
N ALA A 283 -0.07 7.48 9.70
CA ALA A 283 -1.07 8.49 9.39
C ALA A 283 -1.53 9.32 10.60
N GLN A 284 -1.33 8.84 11.83
CA GLN A 284 -1.76 9.57 13.03
C GLN A 284 -0.87 10.79 13.31
N THR A 285 0.44 10.62 13.11
CA THR A 285 1.43 11.68 13.31
C THR A 285 1.77 12.43 12.02
N GLY A 286 1.38 11.87 10.86
CA GLY A 286 1.77 12.38 9.55
C GLY A 286 3.26 12.21 9.29
N SER A 287 3.85 11.09 9.74
CA SER A 287 5.28 10.84 9.68
C SER A 287 5.61 9.71 8.70
N ILE A 288 6.80 9.81 8.13
CA ILE A 288 7.50 8.73 7.46
C ILE A 288 8.64 8.28 8.37
N TYR A 289 8.63 7.01 8.71
CA TYR A 289 9.70 6.37 9.46
C TYR A 289 10.55 5.51 8.51
N VAL A 290 11.82 5.25 8.88
CA VAL A 290 12.72 4.40 8.12
C VAL A 290 13.40 3.41 9.07
N ALA A 291 13.57 2.18 8.61
CA ALA A 291 14.37 1.16 9.28
C ALA A 291 15.39 0.58 8.30
N ASP A 292 16.65 0.47 8.72
CA ASP A 292 17.68 -0.30 8.01
C ASP A 292 17.59 -1.77 8.43
N LEU A 293 17.33 -2.63 7.49
CA LEU A 293 17.13 -4.07 7.65
C LEU A 293 18.26 -4.89 7.01
N GLY A 294 19.27 -4.25 6.42
CA GLY A 294 20.30 -4.92 5.61
C GLY A 294 20.96 -6.09 6.30
N SER A 295 21.40 -5.93 7.55
CA SER A 295 22.05 -7.01 8.31
C SER A 295 21.10 -8.16 8.65
N VAL A 296 19.84 -7.86 8.95
CA VAL A 296 18.81 -8.84 9.30
C VAL A 296 18.42 -9.66 8.08
N LEU A 297 18.20 -8.99 6.94
CA LEU A 297 17.86 -9.65 5.67
C LEU A 297 19.02 -10.54 5.17
N ALA A 298 20.26 -10.08 5.29
CA ALA A 298 21.44 -10.88 4.94
C ALA A 298 21.55 -12.15 5.79
N ALA A 299 21.29 -12.04 7.11
CA ALA A 299 21.29 -13.19 8.02
C ALA A 299 20.14 -14.18 7.71
N ALA A 300 18.99 -13.67 7.24
CA ALA A 300 17.86 -14.51 6.84
C ALA A 300 18.14 -15.30 5.56
N LYS A 301 18.74 -14.66 4.54
CA LYS A 301 19.14 -15.33 3.27
C LYS A 301 20.15 -16.47 3.50
N GLY A 302 21.13 -16.27 4.36
CA GLY A 302 22.19 -17.28 4.62
C GLY A 302 21.70 -18.56 5.31
N LYS A 303 20.40 -18.62 5.72
CA LYS A 303 19.79 -19.80 6.35
C LYS A 303 18.78 -20.51 5.45
N ALA A 304 18.40 -19.89 4.33
CA ALA A 304 17.50 -20.46 3.34
C ALA A 304 18.23 -21.23 2.23
N SER A 305 19.56 -21.11 2.19
CA SER A 305 20.49 -21.86 1.34
C SER A 305 21.06 -23.07 2.12
#